data_26c96cc29d1ac6aa4eb883026403e949
#
_entry.id   26c96cc29d1ac6aa4eb883026403e949
#
_cell.length_a   1.000
_cell.length_b   1.000
_cell.length_c   1.000
_cell.angle_alpha   90.00
_cell.angle_beta   90.00
_cell.angle_gamma   90.00
#
_symmetry.space_group_name_H-M   'P 1'
#
loop_
_entity.id
_entity.type
_entity.pdbx_description
1 polymer ?
#
loop_
_entity_poly.entity_id
_entity_poly.type
_entity_poly.pdbx_seq_one_letter_code
_entity_poly.pdbx_strand_id
1 'polypeptide(L)'
;QPTAWNTLTCKFDGSSWTTSGALPSGRRYMAGLGTQTAALAAQGLEIGGPPTNTSFEFDGSSWTAGNAANTSKGFVTGFGIQTAGTTCGGTTPGGAQNTSENYDGTNFSVSGTMNTARANLASAGTQTAGIAYGGNNPPPGSSASETYDGSSWTTGPSLNRGVFANGGTGATNSAALGMGGYTSPPTQITGTELY
;
A
#
# COMPACT_ATOMS: atom_id res chain seq x y z
N GLN A 1 10.96 22.84 3.95
CA GLN A 1 10.34 21.67 3.30
C GLN A 1 11.14 21.34 2.06
N PRO A 2 11.34 20.07 1.72
CA PRO A 2 11.96 19.72 0.44
C PRO A 2 11.10 20.26 -0.71
N THR A 3 11.73 21.00 -1.61
CA THR A 3 11.06 21.64 -2.75
C THR A 3 10.76 20.70 -3.91
N ALA A 4 11.25 19.45 -3.84
CA ALA A 4 10.98 18.40 -4.82
C ALA A 4 10.95 17.02 -4.13
N TRP A 5 10.00 16.17 -4.49
CA TRP A 5 10.01 14.78 -4.11
C TRP A 5 10.71 13.95 -5.18
N ASN A 6 11.40 12.91 -4.72
CA ASN A 6 12.20 12.10 -5.61
C ASN A 6 11.30 11.25 -6.51
N THR A 7 11.68 11.16 -7.78
CA THR A 7 11.06 10.27 -8.78
C THR A 7 11.89 9.02 -9.00
N LEU A 8 13.00 8.86 -8.26
CA LEU A 8 13.96 7.78 -8.44
C LEU A 8 13.30 6.41 -8.26
N THR A 9 13.59 5.53 -9.20
CA THR A 9 13.31 4.10 -9.11
C THR A 9 14.64 3.35 -9.03
N CYS A 10 14.75 2.42 -8.09
CA CYS A 10 15.91 1.55 -7.97
C CYS A 10 15.48 0.08 -8.04
N LYS A 11 16.31 -0.74 -8.66
CA LYS A 11 16.14 -2.19 -8.73
C LYS A 11 17.28 -2.89 -7.99
N PHE A 12 16.95 -3.99 -7.31
CA PHE A 12 17.91 -4.85 -6.61
C PHE A 12 18.09 -6.16 -7.38
N ASP A 13 19.32 -6.53 -7.73
CA ASP A 13 19.65 -7.72 -8.51
C ASP A 13 20.03 -8.94 -7.64
N GLY A 14 19.88 -8.82 -6.32
CA GLY A 14 20.32 -9.83 -5.34
C GLY A 14 21.65 -9.49 -4.67
N SER A 15 22.41 -8.53 -5.22
CA SER A 15 23.70 -8.08 -4.68
C SER A 15 23.83 -6.56 -4.60
N SER A 16 23.26 -5.83 -5.54
CA SER A 16 23.41 -4.38 -5.66
C SER A 16 22.11 -3.70 -6.09
N TRP A 17 22.02 -2.40 -5.77
CA TRP A 17 20.95 -1.53 -6.23
C TRP A 17 21.40 -0.74 -7.46
N THR A 18 20.57 -0.71 -8.48
CA THR A 18 20.80 0.07 -9.71
C THR A 18 19.62 1.02 -9.96
N THR A 19 19.92 2.19 -10.52
CA THR A 19 18.90 3.15 -10.93
C THR A 19 18.16 2.64 -12.17
N SER A 20 16.85 2.86 -12.22
CA SER A 20 15.98 2.53 -13.34
C SER A 20 15.17 3.76 -13.77
N GLY A 21 14.20 3.59 -14.68
CA GLY A 21 13.35 4.66 -15.16
C GLY A 21 12.64 5.40 -14.03
N ALA A 22 12.67 6.74 -14.06
CA ALA A 22 12.05 7.57 -13.04
C ALA A 22 10.52 7.57 -13.14
N LEU A 23 9.84 7.70 -12.00
CA LEU A 23 8.40 8.00 -11.97
C LEU A 23 8.12 9.32 -12.71
N PRO A 24 7.02 9.41 -13.48
CA PRO A 24 6.66 10.65 -14.18
C PRO A 24 6.39 11.83 -13.26
N SER A 25 5.97 11.61 -12.02
CA SER A 25 5.81 12.64 -10.99
C SER A 25 6.24 12.14 -9.62
N GLY A 26 6.88 13.02 -8.84
CA GLY A 26 7.28 12.70 -7.46
C GLY A 26 6.07 12.61 -6.53
N ARG A 27 5.99 11.53 -5.76
CA ARG A 27 4.91 11.28 -4.81
C ARG A 27 5.35 10.45 -3.61
N ARG A 28 4.55 10.47 -2.56
CA ARG A 28 4.75 9.69 -1.33
C ARG A 28 3.47 9.05 -0.85
N TYR A 29 3.58 8.08 0.04
CA TYR A 29 2.44 7.40 0.66
C TYR A 29 1.49 6.78 -0.36
N MET A 30 2.05 6.33 -1.48
CA MET A 30 1.36 5.62 -2.54
C MET A 30 1.34 4.12 -2.27
N ALA A 31 0.42 3.41 -2.89
CA ALA A 31 0.48 1.96 -2.99
C ALA A 31 1.52 1.55 -4.04
N GLY A 32 2.38 0.62 -3.66
CA GLY A 32 3.31 -0.06 -4.58
C GLY A 32 3.06 -1.55 -4.53
N LEU A 33 2.95 -2.20 -5.69
CA LEU A 33 2.73 -3.64 -5.79
C LEU A 33 3.29 -4.19 -7.11
N GLY A 34 3.40 -5.51 -7.20
CA GLY A 34 3.91 -6.18 -8.40
C GLY A 34 5.32 -6.73 -8.24
N THR A 35 6.02 -6.87 -9.34
CA THR A 35 7.37 -7.40 -9.42
C THR A 35 8.36 -6.35 -9.93
N GLN A 36 9.65 -6.66 -9.91
CA GLN A 36 10.71 -5.78 -10.42
C GLN A 36 10.58 -5.48 -11.94
N THR A 37 9.89 -6.34 -12.68
CA THR A 37 9.69 -6.19 -14.14
C THR A 37 8.27 -5.81 -14.53
N ALA A 38 7.33 -5.81 -13.58
CA ALA A 38 5.93 -5.45 -13.79
C ALA A 38 5.35 -4.94 -12.47
N ALA A 39 5.42 -3.64 -12.22
CA ALA A 39 4.95 -3.01 -11.00
C ALA A 39 3.88 -1.95 -11.26
N LEU A 40 3.02 -1.75 -10.28
CA LEU A 40 2.04 -0.66 -10.23
C LEU A 40 2.39 0.27 -9.07
N ALA A 41 2.40 1.57 -9.35
CA ALA A 41 2.41 2.64 -8.36
C ALA A 41 1.10 3.43 -8.49
N ALA A 42 0.28 3.42 -7.45
CA ALA A 42 -1.07 3.98 -7.52
C ALA A 42 -1.36 4.94 -6.37
N GLN A 43 -2.12 6.00 -6.68
CA GLN A 43 -2.60 6.96 -5.69
C GLN A 43 -1.45 7.69 -4.96
N GLY A 44 -1.60 8.09 -3.71
CA GLY A 44 -0.59 8.78 -2.92
C GLY A 44 -0.79 10.30 -2.86
N LEU A 45 0.22 10.99 -2.35
CA LEU A 45 0.25 12.46 -2.28
C LEU A 45 1.23 13.01 -3.31
N GLU A 46 0.83 14.01 -4.07
CA GLU A 46 1.72 14.79 -4.93
C GLU A 46 2.37 15.95 -4.17
N ILE A 47 3.43 16.53 -4.72
CA ILE A 47 4.19 17.64 -4.09
C ILE A 47 3.26 18.82 -3.81
N GLY A 48 3.13 19.17 -2.52
CA GLY A 48 2.31 20.30 -2.09
C GLY A 48 0.83 20.19 -2.40
N GLY A 49 0.39 19.03 -2.89
CA GLY A 49 -0.96 18.80 -3.37
C GLY A 49 -1.80 17.86 -2.48
N PRO A 50 -3.08 17.75 -2.83
CA PRO A 50 -4.01 16.80 -2.21
C PRO A 50 -3.65 15.34 -2.61
N PRO A 51 -4.35 14.36 -2.03
CA PRO A 51 -4.32 13.00 -2.53
C PRO A 51 -4.68 12.93 -4.02
N THR A 52 -4.04 12.00 -4.74
CA THR A 52 -4.29 11.76 -6.16
C THR A 52 -4.84 10.36 -6.42
N ASN A 53 -5.52 10.17 -7.55
CA ASN A 53 -5.98 8.87 -8.02
C ASN A 53 -5.18 8.35 -9.21
N THR A 54 -4.16 9.06 -9.67
CA THR A 54 -3.34 8.65 -10.82
C THR A 54 -2.53 7.39 -10.50
N SER A 55 -2.25 6.59 -11.52
CA SER A 55 -1.40 5.41 -11.44
C SER A 55 -0.32 5.41 -12.51
N PHE A 56 0.72 4.63 -12.26
CA PHE A 56 1.80 4.36 -13.20
C PHE A 56 2.13 2.88 -13.22
N GLU A 57 2.39 2.38 -14.41
CA GLU A 57 2.79 1.01 -14.67
C GLU A 57 4.26 0.95 -15.06
N PHE A 58 4.99 0.01 -14.50
CA PHE A 58 6.40 -0.25 -14.78
C PHE A 58 6.55 -1.49 -15.62
N ASP A 59 7.29 -1.38 -16.73
CA ASP A 59 7.57 -2.48 -17.67
C ASP A 59 8.93 -3.17 -17.44
N GLY A 60 9.61 -2.84 -16.32
CA GLY A 60 10.96 -3.30 -16.01
C GLY A 60 12.06 -2.29 -16.41
N SER A 61 11.73 -1.25 -17.17
CA SER A 61 12.65 -0.20 -17.62
C SER A 61 12.12 1.21 -17.42
N SER A 62 10.85 1.43 -17.67
CA SER A 62 10.20 2.74 -17.67
C SER A 62 8.81 2.70 -17.02
N TRP A 63 8.35 3.85 -16.56
CA TRP A 63 7.01 4.05 -16.05
C TRP A 63 6.13 4.74 -17.09
N THR A 64 4.95 4.21 -17.33
CA THR A 64 3.91 4.80 -18.18
C THR A 64 2.67 5.11 -17.35
N ALA A 65 1.89 6.10 -17.77
CA ALA A 65 0.63 6.41 -17.11
C ALA A 65 -0.38 5.27 -17.34
N GLY A 66 -0.93 4.74 -16.25
CA GLY A 66 -2.07 3.82 -16.26
C GLY A 66 -3.39 4.56 -16.07
N ASN A 67 -4.51 3.81 -16.09
CA ASN A 67 -5.82 4.38 -15.79
C ASN A 67 -5.93 4.77 -14.31
N ALA A 68 -6.65 5.84 -14.05
CA ALA A 68 -6.82 6.37 -12.70
C ALA A 68 -7.68 5.44 -11.83
N ALA A 69 -7.33 5.37 -10.55
CA ALA A 69 -8.20 4.78 -9.53
C ALA A 69 -9.50 5.60 -9.38
N ASN A 70 -10.55 4.99 -8.84
CA ASN A 70 -11.85 5.65 -8.66
C ASN A 70 -11.79 6.74 -7.58
N THR A 71 -10.90 6.59 -6.59
CA THR A 71 -10.81 7.50 -5.44
C THR A 71 -9.40 8.05 -5.27
N SER A 72 -9.27 9.37 -5.07
CA SER A 72 -8.01 10.02 -4.69
C SER A 72 -7.70 9.73 -3.22
N LYS A 73 -6.63 8.98 -2.94
CA LYS A 73 -6.21 8.60 -1.58
C LYS A 73 -4.72 8.76 -1.38
N GLY A 74 -4.31 9.20 -0.18
CA GLY A 74 -2.93 9.13 0.28
C GLY A 74 -2.79 8.14 1.43
N PHE A 75 -1.56 7.79 1.84
CA PHE A 75 -1.31 6.82 2.91
C PHE A 75 -1.99 5.47 2.69
N VAL A 76 -2.11 5.11 1.43
CA VAL A 76 -2.75 3.90 0.93
C VAL A 76 -1.73 2.77 0.87
N THR A 77 -2.18 1.52 1.04
CA THR A 77 -1.36 0.33 0.80
C THR A 77 -1.89 -0.49 -0.37
N GLY A 78 -1.08 -1.44 -0.85
CA GLY A 78 -1.50 -2.34 -1.91
C GLY A 78 -0.72 -3.65 -1.91
N PHE A 79 -1.33 -4.67 -2.48
CA PHE A 79 -0.78 -6.02 -2.60
C PHE A 79 -1.23 -6.68 -3.92
N GLY A 80 -0.60 -7.80 -4.25
CA GLY A 80 -0.83 -8.50 -5.52
C GLY A 80 0.22 -8.19 -6.58
N ILE A 81 -0.14 -8.39 -7.82
CA ILE A 81 0.71 -8.14 -9.00
C ILE A 81 0.09 -7.08 -9.90
N GLN A 82 0.86 -6.56 -10.86
CA GLN A 82 0.41 -5.48 -11.76
C GLN A 82 -0.90 -5.80 -12.50
N THR A 83 -1.14 -7.06 -12.87
CA THR A 83 -2.36 -7.49 -13.58
C THR A 83 -3.46 -8.04 -12.68
N ALA A 84 -3.23 -8.13 -11.37
CA ALA A 84 -4.19 -8.57 -10.36
C ALA A 84 -3.79 -7.99 -9.00
N GLY A 85 -4.03 -6.70 -8.82
CA GLY A 85 -3.65 -5.94 -7.63
C GLY A 85 -4.85 -5.41 -6.87
N THR A 86 -4.63 -5.08 -5.60
CA THR A 86 -5.63 -4.42 -4.76
C THR A 86 -4.98 -3.25 -4.03
N THR A 87 -5.64 -2.10 -4.02
CA THR A 87 -5.30 -0.98 -3.12
C THR A 87 -6.37 -0.86 -2.05
N CYS A 88 -6.00 -0.57 -0.80
CA CYS A 88 -6.96 -0.50 0.30
C CYS A 88 -6.58 0.54 1.36
N GLY A 89 -7.57 1.01 2.09
CA GLY A 89 -7.41 2.01 3.14
C GLY A 89 -6.95 3.37 2.62
N GLY A 90 -6.15 4.06 3.43
CA GLY A 90 -5.63 5.38 3.11
C GLY A 90 -6.47 6.52 3.68
N THR A 91 -6.19 7.74 3.22
CA THR A 91 -6.93 8.95 3.61
C THR A 91 -7.39 9.76 2.42
N THR A 92 -8.54 10.38 2.57
CA THR A 92 -9.02 11.51 1.77
C THR A 92 -9.04 12.77 2.64
N PRO A 93 -9.39 13.96 2.12
CA PRO A 93 -9.63 15.14 2.98
C PRO A 93 -10.68 14.90 4.07
N GLY A 94 -11.58 13.92 3.90
CA GLY A 94 -12.59 13.52 4.87
C GLY A 94 -12.11 12.57 5.97
N GLY A 95 -10.83 12.12 5.93
CA GLY A 95 -10.26 11.23 6.94
C GLY A 95 -9.90 9.84 6.41
N ALA A 96 -9.66 8.91 7.35
CA ALA A 96 -9.28 7.54 7.03
C ALA A 96 -10.41 6.81 6.27
N GLN A 97 -10.01 5.94 5.35
CA GLN A 97 -10.90 5.20 4.46
C GLN A 97 -10.84 3.71 4.73
N ASN A 98 -11.96 3.02 4.49
CA ASN A 98 -12.05 1.56 4.47
C ASN A 98 -12.28 0.99 3.07
N THR A 99 -12.35 1.82 2.05
CA THR A 99 -12.58 1.40 0.67
C THR A 99 -11.37 0.69 0.09
N SER A 100 -11.62 -0.31 -0.77
CA SER A 100 -10.60 -0.95 -1.59
C SER A 100 -10.99 -0.95 -3.07
N GLU A 101 -9.98 -1.05 -3.92
CA GLU A 101 -10.15 -1.08 -5.36
C GLU A 101 -9.24 -2.18 -5.93
N ASN A 102 -9.81 -3.02 -6.79
CA ASN A 102 -9.09 -4.04 -7.54
C ASN A 102 -8.60 -3.45 -8.87
N TYR A 103 -7.39 -3.80 -9.25
CA TYR A 103 -6.78 -3.49 -10.53
C TYR A 103 -6.59 -4.76 -11.35
N ASP A 104 -7.05 -4.75 -12.61
CA ASP A 104 -7.04 -5.91 -13.51
C ASP A 104 -5.88 -5.90 -14.53
N GLY A 105 -4.97 -4.95 -14.41
CA GLY A 105 -3.90 -4.69 -15.37
C GLY A 105 -4.24 -3.58 -16.37
N THR A 106 -5.44 -3.01 -16.28
CA THR A 106 -5.88 -1.89 -17.13
C THR A 106 -6.73 -0.90 -16.32
N ASN A 107 -7.72 -1.39 -15.58
CA ASN A 107 -8.70 -0.55 -14.90
C ASN A 107 -8.80 -0.85 -13.41
N PHE A 108 -9.15 0.18 -12.65
CA PHE A 108 -9.58 0.03 -11.26
C PHE A 108 -11.09 -0.17 -11.19
N SER A 109 -11.51 -1.10 -10.35
CA SER A 109 -12.90 -1.35 -9.98
C SER A 109 -13.07 -1.27 -8.47
N VAL A 110 -14.15 -0.65 -8.01
CA VAL A 110 -14.49 -0.63 -6.58
C VAL A 110 -14.73 -2.07 -6.11
N SER A 111 -14.16 -2.42 -4.97
CA SER A 111 -14.25 -3.75 -4.38
C SER A 111 -14.81 -3.68 -2.96
N GLY A 112 -14.75 -4.80 -2.22
CA GLY A 112 -15.22 -4.88 -0.85
C GLY A 112 -14.59 -3.83 0.06
N THR A 113 -15.31 -3.41 1.09
CA THR A 113 -14.82 -2.46 2.09
C THR A 113 -14.26 -3.19 3.31
N MET A 114 -13.13 -2.73 3.84
CA MET A 114 -12.61 -3.17 5.13
C MET A 114 -13.62 -2.87 6.24
N ASN A 115 -13.62 -3.67 7.30
CA ASN A 115 -14.49 -3.44 8.46
C ASN A 115 -14.11 -2.16 9.22
N THR A 116 -12.83 -1.76 9.15
CA THR A 116 -12.32 -0.58 9.85
C THR A 116 -11.57 0.35 8.89
N ALA A 117 -11.96 1.62 8.86
CA ALA A 117 -11.25 2.65 8.12
C ALA A 117 -9.87 2.91 8.74
N ARG A 118 -8.80 2.75 7.95
CA ARG A 118 -7.41 2.89 8.42
C ARG A 118 -6.50 3.45 7.33
N ALA A 119 -5.45 4.14 7.76
CA ALA A 119 -4.39 4.66 6.90
C ALA A 119 -3.02 4.22 7.43
N ASN A 120 -1.95 4.39 6.66
CA ASN A 120 -0.61 3.98 7.06
C ASN A 120 -0.53 2.51 7.53
N LEU A 121 -1.31 1.65 6.92
CA LEU A 121 -1.33 0.22 7.20
C LEU A 121 -0.35 -0.52 6.29
N ALA A 122 0.06 -1.70 6.70
CA ALA A 122 0.81 -2.63 5.87
C ALA A 122 -0.13 -3.65 5.22
N SER A 123 0.35 -4.28 4.17
CA SER A 123 -0.38 -5.33 3.48
C SER A 123 0.57 -6.33 2.83
N ALA A 124 0.03 -7.52 2.51
CA ALA A 124 0.74 -8.59 1.84
C ALA A 124 -0.25 -9.50 1.10
N GLY A 125 0.26 -10.37 0.24
CA GLY A 125 -0.50 -11.43 -0.41
C GLY A 125 -0.84 -11.16 -1.87
N THR A 126 -1.80 -11.94 -2.37
CA THR A 126 -2.35 -11.84 -3.73
C THR A 126 -3.72 -11.17 -3.70
N GLN A 127 -4.24 -10.74 -4.87
CA GLN A 127 -5.57 -10.15 -4.97
C GLN A 127 -6.69 -11.02 -4.37
N THR A 128 -6.56 -12.34 -4.42
CA THR A 128 -7.57 -13.29 -3.91
C THR A 128 -7.20 -13.92 -2.57
N ALA A 129 -6.04 -13.59 -2.03
CA ALA A 129 -5.56 -14.07 -0.71
C ALA A 129 -4.67 -12.98 -0.08
N GLY A 130 -5.28 -11.82 0.16
CA GLY A 130 -4.63 -10.64 0.70
C GLY A 130 -4.85 -10.47 2.21
N ILE A 131 -3.99 -9.66 2.82
CA ILE A 131 -4.12 -9.25 4.22
C ILE A 131 -3.71 -7.77 4.34
N ALA A 132 -4.44 -7.02 5.16
CA ALA A 132 -4.09 -5.67 5.58
C ALA A 132 -4.10 -5.60 7.12
N TYR A 133 -3.07 -4.99 7.71
CA TYR A 133 -2.90 -4.98 9.17
C TYR A 133 -2.24 -3.71 9.68
N GLY A 134 -2.43 -3.45 10.97
CA GLY A 134 -1.95 -2.24 11.59
C GLY A 134 -2.68 -0.99 11.09
N GLY A 135 -1.93 0.10 10.99
CA GLY A 135 -2.42 1.39 10.52
C GLY A 135 -2.96 2.28 11.63
N ASN A 136 -3.42 3.46 11.23
CA ASN A 136 -4.05 4.41 12.14
C ASN A 136 -5.45 4.81 11.68
N ASN A 137 -6.33 4.86 12.65
CA ASN A 137 -7.53 5.67 12.73
C ASN A 137 -7.51 6.14 14.19
N PRO A 138 -7.78 7.42 14.53
CA PRO A 138 -7.66 7.85 15.92
C PRO A 138 -8.33 6.89 16.91
N PRO A 139 -7.63 6.42 17.98
CA PRO A 139 -6.23 6.68 18.32
C PRO A 139 -5.25 5.99 17.38
N PRO A 140 -4.02 6.53 17.19
CA PRO A 140 -3.01 5.93 16.31
C PRO A 140 -2.51 4.58 16.83
N GLY A 141 -2.16 3.69 15.89
CA GLY A 141 -1.63 2.36 16.20
C GLY A 141 -2.71 1.30 16.41
N SER A 142 -3.15 0.67 15.33
CA SER A 142 -4.11 -0.44 15.36
C SER A 142 -3.40 -1.78 15.43
N SER A 143 -3.96 -2.73 16.21
CA SER A 143 -3.58 -4.16 16.16
C SER A 143 -4.48 -4.96 15.21
N ALA A 144 -5.48 -4.35 14.62
CA ALA A 144 -6.41 -5.05 13.75
C ALA A 144 -5.74 -5.57 12.48
N SER A 145 -6.11 -6.77 12.08
CA SER A 145 -5.85 -7.31 10.74
C SER A 145 -7.16 -7.71 10.07
N GLU A 146 -7.16 -7.68 8.76
CA GLU A 146 -8.28 -8.13 7.94
C GLU A 146 -7.75 -8.88 6.72
N THR A 147 -8.34 -10.02 6.40
CA THR A 147 -8.02 -10.82 5.23
C THR A 147 -9.00 -10.53 4.09
N TYR A 148 -8.51 -10.58 2.87
CA TYR A 148 -9.25 -10.32 1.65
C TYR A 148 -9.28 -11.55 0.75
N ASP A 149 -10.45 -11.90 0.22
CA ASP A 149 -10.67 -13.08 -0.64
C ASP A 149 -10.80 -12.75 -2.14
N GLY A 150 -10.62 -11.48 -2.52
CA GLY A 150 -10.82 -10.96 -3.88
C GLY A 150 -12.10 -10.14 -4.03
N SER A 151 -13.02 -10.23 -3.07
CA SER A 151 -14.32 -9.54 -3.09
C SER A 151 -14.72 -8.93 -1.76
N SER A 152 -14.38 -9.56 -0.66
CA SER A 152 -14.79 -9.19 0.70
C SER A 152 -13.66 -9.24 1.71
N TRP A 153 -13.82 -8.48 2.80
CA TRP A 153 -12.88 -8.41 3.90
C TRP A 153 -13.46 -9.11 5.14
N THR A 154 -12.63 -9.91 5.79
CA THR A 154 -12.96 -10.63 7.03
C THR A 154 -11.96 -10.25 8.10
N THR A 155 -12.45 -9.98 9.34
CA THR A 155 -11.59 -9.71 10.49
C THR A 155 -10.68 -10.91 10.78
N GLY A 156 -9.38 -10.65 10.84
CA GLY A 156 -8.35 -11.61 11.19
C GLY A 156 -7.90 -11.52 12.65
N PRO A 157 -6.95 -12.35 13.06
CA PRO A 157 -6.31 -12.27 14.38
C PRO A 157 -5.61 -10.92 14.56
N SER A 158 -5.68 -10.38 15.77
CA SER A 158 -4.97 -9.14 16.10
C SER A 158 -3.46 -9.35 16.13
N LEU A 159 -2.71 -8.36 15.69
CA LEU A 159 -1.29 -8.23 16.00
C LEU A 159 -1.09 -8.20 17.52
N ASN A 160 0.07 -8.64 18.00
CA ASN A 160 0.42 -8.56 19.42
C ASN A 160 0.53 -7.11 19.92
N ARG A 161 0.66 -6.16 18.99
CA ARG A 161 0.83 -4.73 19.30
C ARG A 161 0.13 -3.85 18.24
N GLY A 162 -0.46 -2.75 18.68
CA GLY A 162 -0.98 -1.72 17.77
C GLY A 162 0.16 -0.94 17.13
N VAL A 163 0.21 -0.91 15.79
CA VAL A 163 1.27 -0.29 14.98
C VAL A 163 0.71 0.48 13.80
N PHE A 164 1.47 1.46 13.32
CA PHE A 164 1.20 2.17 12.06
C PHE A 164 2.51 2.51 11.33
N ALA A 165 2.43 2.81 10.04
CA ALA A 165 3.58 3.06 9.17
C ALA A 165 4.62 1.91 9.21
N ASN A 166 4.13 0.69 9.36
CA ASN A 166 4.93 -0.53 9.35
C ASN A 166 5.13 -1.05 7.94
N GLY A 167 6.21 -1.81 7.73
CA GLY A 167 6.44 -2.56 6.49
C GLY A 167 5.68 -3.87 6.49
N GLY A 168 5.31 -4.33 5.30
CA GLY A 168 4.66 -5.62 5.13
C GLY A 168 5.14 -6.35 3.89
N THR A 169 5.25 -7.66 3.98
CA THR A 169 5.52 -8.56 2.86
C THR A 169 4.93 -9.94 3.14
N GLY A 170 4.76 -10.73 2.11
CA GLY A 170 4.23 -12.09 2.22
C GLY A 170 3.59 -12.54 0.92
N ALA A 171 3.58 -13.85 0.72
CA ALA A 171 3.05 -14.46 -0.51
C ALA A 171 1.52 -14.58 -0.51
N THR A 172 0.91 -14.74 0.68
CA THR A 172 -0.54 -14.92 0.85
C THR A 172 -0.99 -14.32 2.18
N ASN A 173 -2.30 -14.29 2.41
CA ASN A 173 -2.90 -13.88 3.68
C ASN A 173 -2.61 -14.84 4.87
N SER A 174 -2.07 -16.01 4.64
CA SER A 174 -1.67 -16.99 5.65
C SER A 174 -0.14 -17.10 5.83
N ALA A 175 0.63 -16.27 5.13
CA ALA A 175 2.09 -16.23 5.20
C ALA A 175 2.57 -14.80 5.00
N ALA A 176 2.30 -13.94 5.97
CA ALA A 176 2.65 -12.53 5.96
C ALA A 176 3.61 -12.17 7.10
N LEU A 177 4.43 -11.16 6.87
CA LEU A 177 5.41 -10.63 7.80
C LEU A 177 5.17 -9.14 7.99
N GLY A 178 4.94 -8.73 9.24
CA GLY A 178 4.89 -7.33 9.64
C GLY A 178 6.18 -6.91 10.34
N MET A 179 6.72 -5.74 10.00
CA MET A 179 7.99 -5.31 10.56
C MET A 179 8.02 -3.81 10.83
N GLY A 180 8.61 -3.43 11.96
CA GLY A 180 8.86 -2.05 12.34
C GLY A 180 7.58 -1.23 12.55
N GLY A 181 7.68 0.07 12.33
CA GLY A 181 6.60 1.04 12.49
C GLY A 181 6.66 1.81 13.80
N TYR A 182 5.52 2.40 14.15
CA TYR A 182 5.34 3.21 15.35
C TYR A 182 4.17 2.71 16.18
N THR A 183 4.26 2.83 17.51
CA THR A 183 3.16 2.64 18.45
C THR A 183 2.54 3.98 18.86
N SER A 184 1.50 3.96 19.69
CA SER A 184 0.95 5.16 20.33
C SER A 184 1.18 5.09 21.86
N PRO A 185 1.82 6.10 22.50
CA PRO A 185 2.45 7.28 21.90
C PRO A 185 3.57 6.90 20.93
N PRO A 186 3.95 7.78 19.98
CA PRO A 186 4.83 7.39 18.88
C PRO A 186 6.22 6.99 19.38
N THR A 187 6.43 5.69 19.47
CA THR A 187 7.73 5.07 19.77
C THR A 187 8.07 4.15 18.62
N GLN A 188 9.27 4.27 18.07
CA GLN A 188 9.75 3.34 17.04
C GLN A 188 9.85 1.93 17.61
N ILE A 189 9.47 0.94 16.82
CA ILE A 189 9.63 -0.46 17.18
C ILE A 189 10.58 -1.15 16.22
N THR A 190 11.36 -2.08 16.76
CA THR A 190 12.26 -2.94 16.00
C THR A 190 11.72 -4.37 15.85
N GLY A 191 10.51 -4.61 16.36
CA GLY A 191 9.87 -5.91 16.35
C GLY A 191 9.38 -6.35 14.98
N THR A 192 9.34 -7.65 14.80
CA THR A 192 8.80 -8.34 13.62
C THR A 192 7.74 -9.32 14.09
N GLU A 193 6.62 -9.39 13.39
CA GLU A 193 5.52 -10.34 13.67
C GLU A 193 5.24 -11.19 12.42
N LEU A 194 5.02 -12.47 12.64
CA LEU A 194 4.58 -13.44 11.62
C LEU A 194 3.06 -13.63 11.73
N TYR A 195 2.42 -13.68 10.58
CA TYR A 195 1.00 -13.98 10.42
C TYR A 195 0.82 -15.34 9.74
#